data_841637f14258ec9feda752a1e504187e
#
_entry.id   841637f14258ec9feda752a1e504187e
#
_cell.length_a   1.000
_cell.length_b   1.000
_cell.length_c   1.000
_cell.angle_alpha   90.00
_cell.angle_beta   90.00
_cell.angle_gamma   90.00
#
_symmetry.space_group_name_H-M   'P 1'
#
loop_
_entity.id
_entity.type
_entity.pdbx_description
1 polymer ?
#
loop_
_entity_poly.entity_id
_entity_poly.type
_entity_poly.pdbx_seq_one_letter_code
_entity_poly.pdbx_strand_id
1 'polypeptide(L)' 'ASLSVQKANPALHLYQRLGFSVLQDRGDEYVMTSDP' A
#
# COMPACT_ATOMS: atom_id res chain seq x y z
N ALA A 1 -7.63 -8.43 1.40
CA ALA A 1 -8.07 -7.06 1.13
C ALA A 1 -7.03 -6.31 0.33
N SER A 2 -7.47 -5.46 -0.58
CA SER A 2 -6.55 -4.66 -1.40
C SER A 2 -7.00 -3.21 -1.39
N LEU A 3 -6.02 -2.33 -1.57
CA LEU A 3 -6.28 -0.90 -1.62
C LEU A 3 -5.20 -0.23 -2.47
N SER A 4 -5.46 1.01 -2.84
CA SER A 4 -4.43 1.83 -3.47
C SER A 4 -4.14 3.03 -2.58
N VAL A 5 -2.88 3.44 -2.53
CA VAL A 5 -2.44 4.54 -1.70
C VAL A 5 -1.41 5.35 -2.46
N GLN A 6 -1.53 6.67 -2.38
CA GLN A 6 -0.58 7.56 -3.04
C GLN A 6 0.77 7.49 -2.35
N LYS A 7 1.85 7.54 -3.14
CA LYS A 7 3.20 7.45 -2.61
C LYS A 7 3.52 8.56 -1.62
N ALA A 8 2.92 9.74 -1.82
CA ALA A 8 3.14 10.87 -0.94
C ALA A 8 2.34 10.79 0.35
N ASN A 9 1.44 9.82 0.47
CA ASN A 9 0.58 9.69 1.63
C ASN A 9 1.34 9.02 2.77
N PRO A 10 1.51 9.68 3.92
CA PRO A 10 2.22 9.08 5.06
C PRO A 10 1.55 7.82 5.60
N ALA A 11 0.28 7.59 5.29
CA ALA A 11 -0.40 6.38 5.71
C ALA A 11 0.21 5.12 5.09
N LEU A 12 1.05 5.27 4.07
CA LEU A 12 1.75 4.16 3.47
C LEU A 12 2.52 3.35 4.53
N HIS A 13 3.19 4.03 5.43
CA HIS A 13 3.93 3.36 6.49
C HIS A 13 3.00 2.61 7.44
N LEU A 14 1.84 3.18 7.72
CA LEU A 14 0.86 2.52 8.58
C LEU A 14 0.38 1.22 7.95
N TYR A 15 0.10 1.24 6.67
CA TYR A 15 -0.37 0.03 5.97
C TYR A 15 0.70 -1.05 5.99
N GLN A 16 1.96 -0.68 5.80
CA GLN A 16 3.04 -1.65 5.86
C GLN A 16 3.15 -2.28 7.24
N ARG A 17 2.94 -1.49 8.28
CA ARG A 17 2.98 -1.99 9.65
C ARG A 17 1.80 -2.91 9.96
N LEU A 18 0.68 -2.71 9.27
CA LEU A 18 -0.49 -3.55 9.43
C LEU A 18 -0.39 -4.88 8.67
N GLY A 19 0.65 -5.05 7.88
CA GLY A 19 0.85 -6.28 7.15
C GLY A 19 0.56 -6.20 5.67
N PHE A 20 0.27 -5.00 5.16
CA PHE A 20 0.08 -4.82 3.72
C PHE A 20 1.40 -4.85 3.00
N SER A 21 1.38 -5.41 1.80
CA SER A 21 2.55 -5.46 0.92
C SER A 21 2.24 -4.75 -0.38
N VAL A 22 3.26 -4.13 -0.98
CA VAL A 22 3.08 -3.48 -2.27
C VAL A 22 2.94 -4.57 -3.34
N LEU A 23 1.80 -4.58 -4.00
CA LEU A 23 1.52 -5.53 -5.07
C LEU A 23 1.96 -4.97 -6.41
N GLN A 24 1.74 -3.69 -6.63
CA GLN A 24 2.04 -3.06 -7.91
C GLN A 24 2.40 -1.60 -7.68
N ASP A 25 3.38 -1.13 -8.43
CA ASP A 25 3.80 0.28 -8.44
C ASP A 25 3.21 0.93 -9.67
N ARG A 26 2.36 1.91 -9.47
CA ARG A 26 1.67 2.58 -10.58
C ARG A 26 2.27 3.94 -10.92
N GLY A 27 3.45 4.23 -10.38
CA GLY A 27 4.12 5.48 -10.68
C GLY A 27 3.87 6.53 -9.59
N ASP A 28 2.66 6.93 -9.38
CA ASP A 28 2.31 7.92 -8.36
C ASP A 28 1.56 7.31 -7.18
N GLU A 29 1.20 6.03 -7.27
CA GLU A 29 0.53 5.33 -6.19
C GLU A 29 0.94 3.88 -6.17
N TYR A 30 0.76 3.24 -5.02
CA TYR A 30 0.97 1.81 -4.86
C TYR A 30 -0.37 1.11 -4.69
N VAL A 31 -0.49 -0.06 -5.31
CA VAL A 31 -1.56 -0.98 -5.00
C VAL A 31 -1.04 -1.94 -3.96
N MET A 32 -1.69 -1.99 -2.81
CA MET A 32 -1.25 -2.83 -1.70
C MET A 32 -2.31 -3.86 -1.38
N THR A 33 -1.87 -4.98 -0.87
CA THR A 33 -2.77 -6.05 -0.48
C THR A 33 -2.30 -6.64 0.84
N SER A 34 -3.25 -7.05 1.65
CA SER A 34 -2.95 -7.82 2.84
C SER A 34 -3.39 -9.25 2.61
N ASP A 35 -2.51 -10.16 2.94
CA ASP A 35 -2.76 -11.57 2.78
C ASP A 35 -2.89 -12.19 4.16
N PRO A 36 -4.08 -12.61 4.55
CA PRO A 36 -4.32 -13.17 5.89
C PRO A 36 -3.59 -14.49 6.14
#